data_ec56e84e58283de27137158b01ed1bcb
#
_entry.id   ec56e84e58283de27137158b01ed1bcb
#
_cell.length_a   1.000
_cell.length_b   1.000
_cell.length_c   1.000
_cell.angle_alpha   90.00
_cell.angle_beta   90.00
_cell.angle_gamma   90.00
#
_symmetry.space_group_name_H-M   'P 1'
#
loop_
_entity.id
_entity.type
_entity.pdbx_description
1 polymer ?
#
loop_
_entity_poly.entity_id
_entity_poly.type
_entity_poly.pdbx_seq_one_letter_code
_entity_poly.pdbx_strand_id
1 'polypeptide(L)'
;MIGTGQALPGQPIATRELLDRIAAQFEVNVVRRGLAAARRLNIRQRHLARSFEHRVEGTRRGDGNPDLAARAVHAALAEAGLGPNDLAYLIGHTVTPAEPVPSNISAVAHLLRYRGPVAEFRQACTGFINAALFAAGLCTVNDGRPVAVVGSETGSVFFDPVRAAEDDSQLVNFVQMGDGAGAIIFGSEQSHTHTARIHRLYHGRLETGITPGLRMSGGGSARPHRSTTETLEFEHAPELVRKHAGSLFHAAIAATRAQRVNLTTVRHVLPHQANGRMDSLLAPHLPPSMNVIVHADSVGNTGSAAIWLALDECRRHLFVPGEAAVILGAESTNYSFGGFVYEHA
;
A
#
# COMPACT_ATOMS: atom_id res chain seq x y z
N MET A 1 -4.98 -17.81 -6.12
CA MET A 1 -4.82 -16.52 -6.82
C MET A 1 -4.72 -16.75 -8.31
N ILE A 2 -5.34 -15.89 -9.12
CA ILE A 2 -5.46 -16.08 -10.57
C ILE A 2 -4.94 -14.89 -11.41
N GLY A 3 -4.70 -13.73 -10.81
CA GLY A 3 -4.12 -12.58 -11.52
C GLY A 3 -3.71 -11.47 -10.57
N THR A 4 -2.78 -10.61 -11.01
CA THR A 4 -2.38 -9.38 -10.33
C THR A 4 -2.28 -8.24 -11.34
N GLY A 5 -2.28 -7.00 -10.84
CA GLY A 5 -2.12 -5.83 -11.69
C GLY A 5 -1.70 -4.62 -10.89
N GLN A 6 -1.07 -3.67 -11.54
CA GLN A 6 -0.60 -2.43 -10.93
C GLN A 6 -0.92 -1.21 -11.79
N ALA A 7 -0.99 -0.06 -11.15
CA ALA A 7 -1.09 1.23 -11.82
C ALA A 7 -0.31 2.28 -11.02
N LEU A 8 0.63 2.93 -11.68
CA LEU A 8 1.41 4.03 -11.14
C LEU A 8 1.02 5.32 -11.88
N PRO A 9 0.91 6.47 -11.19
CA PRO A 9 0.58 7.74 -11.84
C PRO A 9 1.82 8.34 -12.51
N GLY A 10 1.63 8.90 -13.69
CA GLY A 10 2.66 9.62 -14.42
C GLY A 10 3.98 8.86 -14.62
N GLN A 11 5.06 9.61 -14.86
CA GLN A 11 6.41 9.07 -14.91
C GLN A 11 7.06 9.11 -13.52
N PRO A 12 8.04 8.22 -13.22
CA PRO A 12 8.78 8.29 -11.98
C PRO A 12 9.56 9.61 -11.91
N ILE A 13 9.58 10.21 -10.72
CA ILE A 13 10.38 11.40 -10.45
C ILE A 13 11.49 11.09 -9.44
N ALA A 14 12.74 11.44 -9.79
CA ALA A 14 13.86 11.28 -8.89
C ALA A 14 13.70 12.18 -7.66
N THR A 15 14.14 11.71 -6.48
CA THR A 15 14.01 12.48 -5.23
C THR A 15 14.67 13.85 -5.33
N ARG A 16 15.86 13.94 -5.94
CA ARG A 16 16.55 15.23 -6.15
C ARG A 16 15.72 16.17 -7.02
N GLU A 17 15.26 15.68 -8.17
CA GLU A 17 14.48 16.49 -9.11
C GLU A 17 13.19 17.01 -8.46
N LEU A 18 12.48 16.18 -7.69
CA LEU A 18 11.30 16.60 -6.96
C LEU A 18 11.60 17.72 -5.96
N LEU A 19 12.67 17.56 -5.16
CA LEU A 19 13.06 18.56 -4.16
C LEU A 19 13.53 19.87 -4.81
N ASP A 20 14.28 19.81 -5.90
CA ASP A 20 14.73 20.99 -6.64
C ASP A 20 13.53 21.74 -7.26
N ARG A 21 12.56 21.00 -7.83
CA ARG A 21 11.31 21.57 -8.37
C ARG A 21 10.49 22.27 -7.28
N ILE A 22 10.31 21.62 -6.12
CA ILE A 22 9.57 22.19 -4.98
C ILE A 22 10.27 23.44 -4.43
N ALA A 23 11.60 23.39 -4.27
CA ALA A 23 12.37 24.51 -3.79
C ALA A 23 12.24 25.74 -4.70
N ALA A 24 12.27 25.54 -6.01
CA ALA A 24 12.10 26.61 -7.00
C ALA A 24 10.66 27.13 -7.06
N GLN A 25 9.67 26.23 -7.07
CA GLN A 25 8.25 26.59 -7.25
C GLN A 25 7.66 27.32 -6.04
N PHE A 26 8.07 26.95 -4.83
CA PHE A 26 7.51 27.48 -3.58
C PHE A 26 8.51 28.36 -2.80
N GLU A 27 9.68 28.64 -3.36
CA GLU A 27 10.75 29.44 -2.74
C GLU A 27 11.15 28.92 -1.33
N VAL A 28 11.22 27.58 -1.16
CA VAL A 28 11.45 26.93 0.13
C VAL A 28 12.81 26.20 0.21
N ASN A 29 13.43 26.17 1.38
CA ASN A 29 14.71 25.52 1.60
C ASN A 29 14.56 24.08 2.09
N VAL A 30 14.27 23.14 1.18
CA VAL A 30 14.04 21.71 1.51
C VAL A 30 15.12 20.78 0.99
N VAL A 31 15.92 21.18 -0.01
CA VAL A 31 16.77 20.26 -0.80
C VAL A 31 17.78 19.51 0.07
N ARG A 32 18.59 20.21 0.87
CA ARG A 32 19.63 19.58 1.68
C ARG A 32 19.06 18.60 2.71
N ARG A 33 18.04 19.02 3.45
CA ARG A 33 17.37 18.18 4.48
C ARG A 33 16.62 17.02 3.85
N GLY A 34 15.87 17.29 2.77
CA GLY A 34 15.14 16.27 2.02
C GLY A 34 16.04 15.18 1.45
N LEU A 35 17.17 15.56 0.85
CA LEU A 35 18.17 14.60 0.36
C LEU A 35 18.82 13.79 1.49
N ALA A 36 19.04 14.38 2.65
CA ALA A 36 19.53 13.64 3.82
C ALA A 36 18.50 12.62 4.31
N ALA A 37 17.22 13.01 4.38
CA ALA A 37 16.12 12.09 4.71
C ALA A 37 16.00 10.96 3.67
N ALA A 38 16.03 11.29 2.37
CA ALA A 38 15.95 10.32 1.29
C ALA A 38 17.08 9.28 1.33
N ARG A 39 18.32 9.71 1.57
CA ARG A 39 19.46 8.79 1.73
C ARG A 39 19.29 7.87 2.93
N ARG A 40 18.82 8.40 4.08
CA ARG A 40 18.54 7.61 5.28
C ARG A 40 17.46 6.57 5.05
N LEU A 41 16.40 6.92 4.31
CA LEU A 41 15.27 6.04 3.98
C LEU A 41 15.53 5.20 2.73
N ASN A 42 16.61 5.46 1.99
CA ASN A 42 16.91 4.84 0.69
C ASN A 42 15.76 4.96 -0.32
N ILE A 43 15.18 6.15 -0.46
CA ILE A 43 14.15 6.44 -1.46
C ILE A 43 14.79 7.21 -2.61
N ARG A 44 14.92 6.56 -3.77
CA ARG A 44 15.59 7.13 -4.95
C ARG A 44 14.64 7.93 -5.82
N GLN A 45 13.46 7.38 -6.04
CA GLN A 45 12.42 7.96 -6.88
C GLN A 45 11.04 7.50 -6.40
N ARG A 46 9.99 8.07 -6.96
CA ARG A 46 8.60 7.67 -6.74
C ARG A 46 7.70 8.15 -7.85
N HIS A 47 6.46 7.66 -7.86
CA HIS A 47 5.38 8.16 -8.68
C HIS A 47 4.44 9.01 -7.82
N LEU A 48 3.94 10.12 -8.38
CA LEU A 48 3.05 11.05 -7.70
C LEU A 48 1.86 11.39 -8.58
N ALA A 49 0.67 11.34 -8.04
CA ALA A 49 -0.57 11.69 -8.73
C ALA A 49 -0.73 13.22 -8.89
N ARG A 50 -0.03 13.99 -8.10
CA ARG A 50 -0.01 15.44 -8.05
C ARG A 50 1.18 16.02 -8.81
N SER A 51 1.02 17.22 -9.42
CA SER A 51 2.09 17.90 -10.19
C SER A 51 2.99 18.82 -9.36
N PHE A 52 2.50 19.33 -8.23
CA PHE A 52 3.13 20.37 -7.40
C PHE A 52 3.35 21.71 -8.14
N GLU A 53 2.39 22.07 -9.02
CA GLU A 53 2.33 23.39 -9.63
C GLU A 53 1.73 24.42 -8.69
N HIS A 54 0.82 23.98 -7.80
CA HIS A 54 0.17 24.83 -6.80
C HIS A 54 0.33 24.23 -5.40
N ARG A 55 0.33 25.11 -4.39
CA ARG A 55 0.44 24.71 -2.98
C ARG A 55 -0.68 23.77 -2.54
N VAL A 56 -1.89 24.03 -3.01
CA VAL A 56 -3.07 23.18 -2.80
C VAL A 56 -3.59 22.79 -4.17
N GLU A 57 -3.54 21.51 -4.48
CA GLU A 57 -4.04 20.96 -5.73
C GLU A 57 -4.45 19.50 -5.55
N GLY A 58 -5.38 19.02 -6.37
CA GLY A 58 -5.77 17.62 -6.44
C GLY A 58 -4.83 16.77 -7.30
N THR A 59 -5.29 15.60 -7.64
CA THR A 59 -4.59 14.70 -8.57
C THR A 59 -4.70 15.20 -10.01
N ARG A 60 -3.71 14.88 -10.84
CA ARG A 60 -3.82 15.07 -12.28
C ARG A 60 -4.99 14.27 -12.84
N ARG A 61 -5.53 14.77 -13.95
CA ARG A 61 -6.63 14.06 -14.64
C ARG A 61 -6.23 12.65 -15.05
N GLY A 62 -7.02 11.65 -14.64
CA GLY A 62 -6.78 10.24 -14.88
C GLY A 62 -5.78 9.58 -13.93
N ASP A 63 -5.26 10.32 -12.95
CA ASP A 63 -4.41 9.84 -11.86
C ASP A 63 -5.09 9.92 -10.49
N GLY A 64 -6.40 10.12 -10.44
CA GLY A 64 -7.18 10.05 -9.21
C GLY A 64 -7.12 8.66 -8.56
N ASN A 65 -7.39 8.59 -7.26
CA ASN A 65 -7.36 7.32 -6.54
C ASN A 65 -8.25 6.25 -7.20
N PRO A 66 -9.52 6.52 -7.58
CA PRO A 66 -10.34 5.53 -8.27
C PRO A 66 -9.84 5.20 -9.69
N ASP A 67 -9.21 6.15 -10.41
CA ASP A 67 -8.65 5.88 -11.75
C ASP A 67 -7.49 4.88 -11.67
N LEU A 68 -6.57 5.09 -10.71
CA LEU A 68 -5.45 4.17 -10.47
C LEU A 68 -5.95 2.79 -10.05
N ALA A 69 -6.90 2.74 -9.11
CA ALA A 69 -7.48 1.49 -8.64
C ALA A 69 -8.18 0.73 -9.78
N ALA A 70 -8.97 1.42 -10.61
CA ALA A 70 -9.65 0.79 -11.75
C ALA A 70 -8.65 0.24 -12.79
N ARG A 71 -7.57 0.97 -13.08
CA ARG A 71 -6.51 0.49 -13.98
C ARG A 71 -5.81 -0.77 -13.43
N ALA A 72 -5.49 -0.79 -12.12
CA ALA A 72 -4.88 -1.95 -11.48
C ALA A 72 -5.80 -3.18 -11.52
N VAL A 73 -7.10 -3.01 -11.21
CA VAL A 73 -8.09 -4.11 -11.30
C VAL A 73 -8.25 -4.59 -12.74
N HIS A 74 -8.31 -3.68 -13.69
CA HIS A 74 -8.41 -4.05 -15.11
C HIS A 74 -7.20 -4.88 -15.57
N ALA A 75 -5.98 -4.49 -15.17
CA ALA A 75 -4.77 -5.25 -15.48
C ALA A 75 -4.81 -6.65 -14.84
N ALA A 76 -5.24 -6.76 -13.58
CA ALA A 76 -5.38 -8.04 -12.89
C ALA A 76 -6.43 -8.96 -13.51
N LEU A 77 -7.55 -8.40 -13.96
CA LEU A 77 -8.59 -9.13 -14.69
C LEU A 77 -8.09 -9.62 -16.05
N ALA A 78 -7.39 -8.76 -16.79
CA ALA A 78 -6.80 -9.12 -18.08
C ALA A 78 -5.82 -10.29 -17.96
N GLU A 79 -4.96 -10.28 -16.92
CA GLU A 79 -4.05 -11.40 -16.64
C GLU A 79 -4.83 -12.69 -16.30
N ALA A 80 -5.92 -12.57 -15.57
CA ALA A 80 -6.79 -13.69 -15.22
C ALA A 80 -7.68 -14.20 -16.37
N GLY A 81 -7.73 -13.49 -17.50
CA GLY A 81 -8.65 -13.79 -18.61
C GLY A 81 -10.12 -13.55 -18.27
N LEU A 82 -10.42 -12.61 -17.37
CA LEU A 82 -11.75 -12.31 -16.83
C LEU A 82 -12.22 -10.91 -17.21
N GLY A 83 -13.54 -10.74 -17.25
CA GLY A 83 -14.20 -9.44 -17.29
C GLY A 83 -14.66 -8.98 -15.89
N PRO A 84 -14.97 -7.69 -15.70
CA PRO A 84 -15.42 -7.19 -14.41
C PRO A 84 -16.65 -7.92 -13.86
N ASN A 85 -17.61 -8.30 -14.70
CA ASN A 85 -18.85 -8.96 -14.28
C ASN A 85 -18.71 -10.47 -13.99
N ASP A 86 -17.53 -11.06 -14.18
CA ASP A 86 -17.21 -12.41 -13.73
C ASP A 86 -16.92 -12.43 -12.22
N LEU A 87 -16.60 -11.27 -11.62
CA LEU A 87 -16.36 -11.14 -10.20
C LEU A 87 -17.64 -11.38 -9.39
N ALA A 88 -17.51 -12.13 -8.29
CA ALA A 88 -18.53 -12.19 -7.25
C ALA A 88 -18.54 -10.94 -6.39
N TYR A 89 -17.36 -10.33 -6.18
CA TYR A 89 -17.19 -9.19 -5.28
C TYR A 89 -15.97 -8.34 -5.67
N LEU A 90 -16.06 -7.03 -5.41
CA LEU A 90 -14.95 -6.09 -5.57
C LEU A 90 -14.68 -5.39 -4.23
N ILE A 91 -13.46 -5.54 -3.69
CA ILE A 91 -13.06 -5.01 -2.39
C ILE A 91 -11.94 -3.99 -2.59
N GLY A 92 -12.11 -2.79 -2.02
CA GLY A 92 -11.09 -1.75 -1.98
C GLY A 92 -10.55 -1.52 -0.58
N HIS A 93 -9.30 -1.05 -0.47
CA HIS A 93 -8.80 -0.46 0.75
C HIS A 93 -7.91 0.75 0.45
N THR A 94 -8.15 1.84 1.19
CA THR A 94 -7.44 3.12 1.03
C THR A 94 -7.65 4.00 2.26
N VAL A 95 -6.72 4.92 2.51
CA VAL A 95 -6.91 6.02 3.48
C VAL A 95 -6.97 7.38 2.80
N THR A 96 -6.78 7.42 1.47
CA THR A 96 -6.82 8.63 0.64
C THR A 96 -7.86 8.53 -0.48
N PRO A 97 -9.16 8.26 -0.15
CA PRO A 97 -10.20 8.20 -1.17
C PRO A 97 -10.37 9.55 -1.85
N ALA A 98 -10.92 9.55 -3.07
CA ALA A 98 -11.24 10.78 -3.80
C ALA A 98 -12.26 11.64 -3.06
N GLU A 99 -13.25 11.01 -2.41
CA GLU A 99 -14.32 11.67 -1.67
C GLU A 99 -14.65 10.90 -0.40
N PRO A 100 -15.17 11.56 0.66
CA PRO A 100 -15.66 10.86 1.84
C PRO A 100 -16.87 9.97 1.55
N VAL A 101 -17.76 10.40 0.62
CA VAL A 101 -19.00 9.72 0.18
C VAL A 101 -19.28 10.13 -1.27
N PRO A 102 -19.57 9.16 -2.18
CA PRO A 102 -19.62 7.70 -1.98
C PRO A 102 -18.25 7.08 -1.68
N SER A 103 -18.22 5.78 -1.36
CA SER A 103 -16.94 5.08 -1.15
C SER A 103 -16.09 5.09 -2.44
N ASN A 104 -14.77 5.15 -2.27
CA ASN A 104 -13.85 5.15 -3.40
C ASN A 104 -14.04 3.91 -4.31
N ILE A 105 -14.32 2.74 -3.72
CA ILE A 105 -14.57 1.51 -4.48
C ILE A 105 -15.86 1.56 -5.30
N SER A 106 -16.85 2.39 -4.92
CA SER A 106 -18.04 2.61 -5.75
C SER A 106 -17.70 3.38 -7.03
N ALA A 107 -16.78 4.35 -6.96
CA ALA A 107 -16.28 5.05 -8.13
C ALA A 107 -15.46 4.10 -9.03
N VAL A 108 -14.63 3.22 -8.42
CA VAL A 108 -13.91 2.15 -9.16
C VAL A 108 -14.87 1.23 -9.89
N ALA A 109 -15.93 0.77 -9.22
CA ALA A 109 -16.97 -0.08 -9.85
C ALA A 109 -17.64 0.60 -11.04
N HIS A 110 -17.91 1.91 -10.92
CA HIS A 110 -18.46 2.70 -12.03
C HIS A 110 -17.50 2.74 -13.23
N LEU A 111 -16.22 3.02 -13.01
CA LEU A 111 -15.19 3.05 -14.05
C LEU A 111 -15.02 1.70 -14.74
N LEU A 112 -15.11 0.61 -13.99
CA LEU A 112 -15.05 -0.77 -14.50
C LEU A 112 -16.35 -1.25 -15.15
N ARG A 113 -17.45 -0.49 -15.03
CA ARG A 113 -18.82 -0.94 -15.38
C ARG A 113 -19.21 -2.22 -14.65
N TYR A 114 -18.68 -2.42 -13.46
CA TYR A 114 -19.02 -3.53 -12.59
C TYR A 114 -20.36 -3.29 -11.89
N ARG A 115 -21.23 -4.30 -11.87
CA ARG A 115 -22.60 -4.20 -11.33
C ARG A 115 -22.84 -5.03 -10.06
N GLY A 116 -21.81 -5.73 -9.60
CA GLY A 116 -21.89 -6.57 -8.41
C GLY A 116 -21.65 -5.79 -7.11
N PRO A 117 -21.63 -6.50 -5.97
CA PRO A 117 -21.43 -5.90 -4.65
C PRO A 117 -20.00 -5.42 -4.43
N VAL A 118 -19.86 -4.34 -3.65
CA VAL A 118 -18.59 -3.72 -3.31
C VAL A 118 -18.44 -3.55 -1.80
N ALA A 119 -17.20 -3.57 -1.30
CA ALA A 119 -16.86 -3.17 0.07
C ALA A 119 -15.56 -2.38 0.10
N GLU A 120 -15.45 -1.45 1.04
CA GLU A 120 -14.24 -0.66 1.25
C GLU A 120 -13.78 -0.70 2.70
N PHE A 121 -12.48 -1.00 2.91
CA PHE A 121 -11.83 -0.85 4.19
C PHE A 121 -11.09 0.50 4.24
N ARG A 122 -11.45 1.36 5.19
CA ARG A 122 -10.69 2.55 5.54
C ARG A 122 -9.50 2.17 6.40
N GLN A 123 -8.51 1.53 5.77
CA GLN A 123 -7.33 0.98 6.42
C GLN A 123 -6.13 1.09 5.49
N ALA A 124 -4.99 1.48 6.06
CA ALA A 124 -3.75 1.70 5.34
C ALA A 124 -2.96 0.39 5.07
N CYS A 125 -1.76 0.33 5.61
CA CYS A 125 -0.72 -0.67 5.29
C CYS A 125 -1.08 -2.13 5.62
N THR A 126 -2.06 -2.38 6.52
CA THR A 126 -2.56 -3.73 6.82
C THR A 126 -3.99 -3.97 6.29
N GLY A 127 -4.52 -3.03 5.51
CA GLY A 127 -5.79 -3.21 4.80
C GLY A 127 -5.76 -4.40 3.87
N PHE A 128 -4.60 -4.70 3.28
CA PHE A 128 -4.41 -5.82 2.37
C PHE A 128 -4.78 -7.16 3.00
N ILE A 129 -4.42 -7.40 4.26
CA ILE A 129 -4.72 -8.70 4.90
C ILE A 129 -6.18 -8.82 5.31
N ASN A 130 -6.81 -7.73 5.79
CA ASN A 130 -8.24 -7.76 6.05
C ASN A 130 -9.03 -8.01 4.77
N ALA A 131 -8.68 -7.31 3.67
CA ALA A 131 -9.30 -7.54 2.38
C ALA A 131 -9.07 -8.97 1.85
N ALA A 132 -7.87 -9.53 2.03
CA ALA A 132 -7.55 -10.91 1.64
C ALA A 132 -8.35 -11.95 2.46
N LEU A 133 -8.51 -11.75 3.78
CA LEU A 133 -9.33 -12.61 4.62
C LEU A 133 -10.81 -12.62 4.18
N PHE A 134 -11.34 -11.42 3.87
CA PHE A 134 -12.70 -11.30 3.33
C PHE A 134 -12.83 -11.95 1.96
N ALA A 135 -11.87 -11.71 1.06
CA ALA A 135 -11.88 -12.31 -0.28
C ALA A 135 -11.85 -13.83 -0.23
N ALA A 136 -11.00 -14.42 0.64
CA ALA A 136 -10.94 -15.88 0.81
C ALA A 136 -12.28 -16.45 1.30
N GLY A 137 -12.92 -15.80 2.27
CA GLY A 137 -14.26 -16.19 2.75
C GLY A 137 -15.32 -16.04 1.67
N LEU A 138 -15.31 -14.92 0.93
CA LEU A 138 -16.27 -14.66 -0.14
C LEU A 138 -16.13 -15.63 -1.32
N CYS A 139 -14.91 -16.03 -1.70
CA CYS A 139 -14.71 -17.09 -2.70
C CYS A 139 -15.39 -18.40 -2.26
N THR A 140 -15.30 -18.75 -0.97
CA THR A 140 -15.92 -19.98 -0.46
C THR A 140 -17.44 -19.93 -0.52
N VAL A 141 -18.07 -18.81 -0.09
CA VAL A 141 -19.54 -18.71 -0.05
C VAL A 141 -20.19 -18.37 -1.40
N ASN A 142 -19.40 -18.06 -2.42
CA ASN A 142 -19.87 -17.75 -3.77
C ASN A 142 -19.45 -18.81 -4.81
N ASP A 143 -19.40 -20.09 -4.41
CA ASP A 143 -19.11 -21.24 -5.28
C ASP A 143 -17.79 -21.08 -6.07
N GLY A 144 -16.79 -20.47 -5.43
CA GLY A 144 -15.46 -20.27 -6.00
C GLY A 144 -15.37 -19.15 -7.02
N ARG A 145 -16.43 -18.36 -7.23
CA ARG A 145 -16.37 -17.20 -8.14
C ARG A 145 -15.30 -16.19 -7.68
N PRO A 146 -14.60 -15.57 -8.64
CA PRO A 146 -13.49 -14.67 -8.33
C PRO A 146 -13.90 -13.44 -7.50
N VAL A 147 -12.98 -13.00 -6.64
CA VAL A 147 -13.09 -11.76 -5.86
C VAL A 147 -11.86 -10.90 -6.14
N ALA A 148 -12.07 -9.65 -6.54
CA ALA A 148 -10.99 -8.69 -6.72
C ALA A 148 -10.73 -7.93 -5.41
N VAL A 149 -9.45 -7.73 -5.09
CA VAL A 149 -8.97 -6.85 -4.02
C VAL A 149 -8.06 -5.81 -4.64
N VAL A 150 -8.25 -4.54 -4.29
CA VAL A 150 -7.39 -3.44 -4.72
C VAL A 150 -7.04 -2.53 -3.55
N GLY A 151 -5.74 -2.27 -3.39
CA GLY A 151 -5.21 -1.22 -2.51
C GLY A 151 -4.73 -0.04 -3.33
N SER A 152 -5.10 1.18 -2.95
CA SER A 152 -4.73 2.39 -3.70
C SER A 152 -4.47 3.57 -2.77
N GLU A 153 -3.50 4.41 -3.12
CA GLU A 153 -3.21 5.66 -2.42
C GLU A 153 -2.83 6.78 -3.39
N THR A 154 -3.31 7.98 -3.09
CA THR A 154 -2.91 9.24 -3.70
C THR A 154 -2.53 10.25 -2.61
N GLY A 155 -1.62 9.83 -1.71
CA GLY A 155 -1.21 10.58 -0.53
C GLY A 155 -0.54 11.91 -0.85
N SER A 156 0.04 12.07 -2.06
CA SER A 156 0.76 13.28 -2.48
C SER A 156 -0.08 14.55 -2.41
N VAL A 157 -1.41 14.47 -2.54
CA VAL A 157 -2.30 15.62 -2.47
C VAL A 157 -2.41 16.23 -1.06
N PHE A 158 -2.04 15.48 -0.03
CA PHE A 158 -2.09 15.90 1.37
C PHE A 158 -0.77 16.46 1.90
N PHE A 159 0.21 16.70 1.03
CA PHE A 159 1.47 17.33 1.43
C PHE A 159 1.49 18.81 1.06
N ASP A 160 1.81 19.63 2.07
CA ASP A 160 2.06 21.05 1.88
C ASP A 160 3.58 21.30 1.76
N PRO A 161 4.09 21.76 0.61
CA PRO A 161 5.51 22.01 0.41
C PRO A 161 6.10 23.03 1.38
N VAL A 162 5.32 24.04 1.78
CA VAL A 162 5.74 25.06 2.75
C VAL A 162 5.86 24.46 4.14
N ARG A 163 4.88 23.66 4.57
CA ARG A 163 4.93 22.94 5.84
C ARG A 163 6.09 21.93 5.89
N ALA A 164 6.36 21.24 4.78
CA ALA A 164 7.52 20.34 4.68
C ALA A 164 8.86 21.07 4.84
N ALA A 165 8.92 22.36 4.51
CA ALA A 165 10.12 23.18 4.75
C ALA A 165 10.30 23.61 6.23
N GLU A 166 9.20 23.70 6.98
CA GLU A 166 9.19 24.15 8.38
C GLU A 166 9.28 22.99 9.38
N ASP A 167 8.73 21.80 9.02
CA ASP A 167 8.60 20.65 9.89
C ASP A 167 9.30 19.41 9.30
N ASP A 168 10.32 18.92 10.00
CA ASP A 168 11.09 17.74 9.58
C ASP A 168 10.25 16.46 9.51
N SER A 169 9.19 16.33 10.32
CA SER A 169 8.29 15.18 10.25
C SER A 169 7.47 15.18 8.97
N GLN A 170 7.00 16.34 8.53
CA GLN A 170 6.31 16.54 7.26
C GLN A 170 7.27 16.33 6.08
N LEU A 171 8.50 16.81 6.19
CA LEU A 171 9.52 16.58 5.17
C LEU A 171 9.86 15.09 5.00
N VAL A 172 9.96 14.34 6.10
CA VAL A 172 10.17 12.89 6.06
C VAL A 172 9.00 12.18 5.37
N ASN A 173 7.75 12.53 5.72
CA ASN A 173 6.56 11.99 5.04
C ASN A 173 6.58 12.29 3.54
N PHE A 174 6.82 13.55 3.17
CA PHE A 174 6.90 14.00 1.79
C PHE A 174 7.95 13.22 0.99
N VAL A 175 9.13 12.99 1.58
CA VAL A 175 10.21 12.23 0.94
C VAL A 175 9.92 10.74 0.87
N GLN A 176 9.21 10.19 1.85
CA GLN A 176 8.97 8.76 1.97
C GLN A 176 7.83 8.26 1.08
N MET A 177 6.76 9.02 0.95
CA MET A 177 5.51 8.57 0.32
C MET A 177 5.59 8.56 -1.21
N GLY A 178 4.86 7.62 -1.81
CA GLY A 178 4.56 7.52 -3.23
C GLY A 178 3.08 7.21 -3.44
N ASP A 179 2.58 7.40 -4.66
CA ASP A 179 1.21 7.11 -5.05
C ASP A 179 1.15 5.89 -5.97
N GLY A 180 0.04 5.18 -5.95
CA GLY A 180 -0.19 4.04 -6.83
C GLY A 180 -1.35 3.16 -6.40
N ALA A 181 -1.62 2.15 -7.20
CA ALA A 181 -2.60 1.10 -6.92
C ALA A 181 -2.05 -0.27 -7.31
N GLY A 182 -2.38 -1.28 -6.51
CA GLY A 182 -2.11 -2.67 -6.82
C GLY A 182 -3.35 -3.53 -6.56
N ALA A 183 -3.60 -4.49 -7.42
CA ALA A 183 -4.77 -5.35 -7.37
C ALA A 183 -4.41 -6.84 -7.49
N ILE A 184 -5.27 -7.67 -6.94
CA ILE A 184 -5.14 -9.12 -6.98
C ILE A 184 -6.53 -9.76 -7.18
N ILE A 185 -6.60 -10.82 -7.97
CA ILE A 185 -7.80 -11.64 -8.14
C ILE A 185 -7.65 -12.94 -7.36
N PHE A 186 -8.52 -13.11 -6.36
CA PHE A 186 -8.70 -14.36 -5.64
C PHE A 186 -9.65 -15.26 -6.43
N GLY A 187 -9.36 -16.56 -6.49
CA GLY A 187 -10.22 -17.59 -7.03
C GLY A 187 -10.08 -18.88 -6.22
N SER A 188 -11.02 -19.81 -6.35
CA SER A 188 -10.93 -21.11 -5.68
C SER A 188 -10.01 -22.07 -6.46
N GLU A 189 -9.43 -23.02 -5.76
CA GLU A 189 -8.58 -24.07 -6.37
C GLU A 189 -9.36 -24.96 -7.37
N GLN A 190 -10.67 -25.00 -7.28
CA GLN A 190 -11.52 -25.89 -8.10
C GLN A 190 -11.95 -25.28 -9.43
N SER A 191 -11.91 -23.95 -9.54
CA SER A 191 -12.58 -23.23 -10.63
C SER A 191 -11.64 -22.61 -11.66
N HIS A 192 -10.32 -22.50 -11.40
CA HIS A 192 -9.41 -21.72 -12.25
C HIS A 192 -8.01 -22.34 -12.30
N THR A 193 -7.30 -22.10 -13.40
CA THR A 193 -5.85 -22.39 -13.48
C THR A 193 -5.13 -21.41 -12.55
N HIS A 194 -4.43 -21.94 -11.56
CA HIS A 194 -3.75 -21.12 -10.55
C HIS A 194 -2.37 -20.71 -11.00
N THR A 195 -2.04 -19.43 -10.80
CA THR A 195 -0.70 -18.90 -10.95
C THR A 195 0.03 -18.80 -9.59
N ALA A 196 -0.69 -18.98 -8.49
CA ALA A 196 -0.11 -19.06 -7.15
C ALA A 196 -1.18 -19.43 -6.10
N ARG A 197 -0.69 -19.87 -4.93
CA ARG A 197 -1.52 -20.17 -3.76
C ARG A 197 -1.27 -19.16 -2.66
N ILE A 198 -2.36 -18.68 -2.02
CA ILE A 198 -2.32 -17.84 -0.83
C ILE A 198 -2.98 -18.61 0.32
N HIS A 199 -2.25 -18.77 1.43
CA HIS A 199 -2.73 -19.51 2.58
C HIS A 199 -2.10 -18.99 3.88
N ARG A 200 -2.54 -19.55 5.03
CA ARG A 200 -2.01 -19.15 6.35
C ARG A 200 -2.21 -17.66 6.65
N LEU A 201 -3.37 -17.12 6.26
CA LEU A 201 -3.69 -15.73 6.51
C LEU A 201 -3.91 -15.47 8.00
N TYR A 202 -3.39 -14.37 8.51
CA TYR A 202 -3.57 -13.95 9.90
C TYR A 202 -3.55 -12.43 10.02
N HIS A 203 -4.23 -11.91 11.03
CA HIS A 203 -4.23 -10.51 11.42
C HIS A 203 -4.27 -10.37 12.94
N GLY A 204 -3.61 -9.33 13.49
CA GLY A 204 -3.60 -9.03 14.92
C GLY A 204 -3.29 -7.56 15.19
N ARG A 205 -3.37 -7.18 16.46
CA ARG A 205 -2.96 -5.85 16.96
C ARG A 205 -2.02 -6.03 18.16
N LEU A 206 -1.11 -5.08 18.39
CA LEU A 206 -0.25 -5.10 19.56
C LEU A 206 -1.06 -4.80 20.83
N GLU A 207 -1.66 -3.61 20.87
CA GLU A 207 -2.40 -3.08 22.00
C GLU A 207 -3.50 -2.14 21.51
N THR A 208 -4.46 -1.84 22.39
CA THR A 208 -5.48 -0.80 22.18
C THR A 208 -5.14 0.43 23.00
N GLY A 209 -5.57 1.61 22.56
CA GLY A 209 -5.38 2.88 23.30
C GLY A 209 -4.02 3.55 23.09
N ILE A 210 -3.15 3.03 22.21
CA ILE A 210 -1.91 3.71 21.82
C ILE A 210 -2.23 4.86 20.88
N THR A 211 -1.62 6.02 21.10
CA THR A 211 -1.72 7.16 20.19
C THR A 211 -1.22 6.76 18.79
N PRO A 212 -1.99 6.99 17.72
CA PRO A 212 -1.56 6.69 16.35
C PRO A 212 -0.22 7.33 15.99
N GLY A 213 0.69 6.56 15.41
CA GLY A 213 1.97 7.05 14.90
C GLY A 213 1.82 7.81 13.58
N LEU A 214 0.71 7.58 12.86
CA LEU A 214 0.31 8.30 11.66
C LEU A 214 -1.21 8.46 11.68
N ARG A 215 -1.71 9.67 11.49
CA ARG A 215 -3.14 9.97 11.37
C ARG A 215 -3.37 11.19 10.49
N MET A 216 -4.59 11.35 10.02
CA MET A 216 -5.09 12.59 9.44
C MET A 216 -6.17 13.13 10.38
N SER A 217 -5.93 14.30 11.00
CA SER A 217 -6.90 14.93 11.87
C SER A 217 -7.72 15.97 11.11
N GLY A 218 -9.00 15.75 10.98
CA GLY A 218 -9.92 16.61 10.23
C GLY A 218 -10.55 15.89 9.03
N GLY A 219 -11.51 16.54 8.41
CA GLY A 219 -12.30 16.00 7.30
C GLY A 219 -13.35 14.96 7.70
N GLY A 220 -13.33 14.46 8.94
CA GLY A 220 -14.35 13.57 9.48
C GLY A 220 -15.41 14.31 10.31
N SER A 221 -16.42 13.57 10.79
CA SER A 221 -17.53 14.14 11.57
C SER A 221 -17.13 14.80 12.90
N ALA A 222 -16.02 14.34 13.51
CA ALA A 222 -15.51 14.91 14.74
C ALA A 222 -14.87 16.31 14.52
N ARG A 223 -14.29 16.54 13.36
CA ARG A 223 -13.68 17.82 12.94
C ARG A 223 -13.90 17.99 11.44
N PRO A 224 -15.09 18.41 11.02
CA PRO A 224 -15.38 18.59 9.60
C PRO A 224 -14.52 19.72 9.01
N HIS A 225 -14.00 19.50 7.81
CA HIS A 225 -13.24 20.49 7.06
C HIS A 225 -14.21 21.58 6.56
N ARG A 226 -13.94 22.85 6.88
CA ARG A 226 -14.85 23.99 6.58
C ARG A 226 -14.19 25.12 5.79
N SER A 227 -12.89 25.02 5.51
CA SER A 227 -12.14 26.07 4.83
C SER A 227 -11.45 25.53 3.59
N THR A 228 -11.53 26.26 2.48
CA THR A 228 -10.79 25.97 1.24
C THR A 228 -9.29 26.29 1.34
N THR A 229 -8.89 27.01 2.40
CA THR A 229 -7.49 27.40 2.64
C THR A 229 -6.78 26.51 3.66
N GLU A 230 -7.53 25.66 4.39
CA GLU A 230 -6.98 24.71 5.34
C GLU A 230 -6.62 23.41 4.62
N THR A 231 -5.35 23.01 4.67
CA THR A 231 -4.90 21.74 4.13
C THR A 231 -5.05 20.63 5.16
N LEU A 232 -5.59 19.49 4.74
CA LEU A 232 -5.53 18.27 5.52
C LEU A 232 -4.13 17.66 5.35
N GLU A 233 -3.47 17.36 6.45
CA GLU A 233 -2.13 16.82 6.46
C GLU A 233 -2.05 15.50 7.23
N PHE A 234 -1.13 14.64 6.82
CA PHE A 234 -0.75 13.49 7.63
C PHE A 234 0.10 13.96 8.83
N GLU A 235 -0.47 13.86 10.03
CA GLU A 235 0.27 14.02 11.27
C GLU A 235 1.09 12.76 11.51
N HIS A 236 2.40 12.92 11.54
CA HIS A 236 3.35 11.84 11.76
C HIS A 236 4.09 12.03 13.08
N ALA A 237 4.09 10.99 13.91
CA ALA A 237 4.88 10.90 15.13
C ALA A 237 6.04 9.90 14.94
N PRO A 238 7.19 10.31 14.36
CA PRO A 238 8.26 9.39 13.97
C PRO A 238 8.82 8.59 15.14
N GLU A 239 8.78 9.16 16.34
CA GLU A 239 9.25 8.49 17.57
C GLU A 239 8.35 7.33 17.95
N LEU A 240 7.02 7.50 17.87
CA LEU A 240 6.06 6.43 18.14
C LEU A 240 6.17 5.34 17.08
N VAL A 241 6.31 5.71 15.80
CA VAL A 241 6.53 4.74 14.72
C VAL A 241 7.80 3.92 14.99
N ARG A 242 8.93 4.57 15.28
CA ARG A 242 10.20 3.88 15.58
C ARG A 242 10.10 2.98 16.82
N LYS A 243 9.41 3.46 17.86
CA LYS A 243 9.22 2.70 19.12
C LYS A 243 8.49 1.38 18.87
N HIS A 244 7.47 1.37 18.00
CA HIS A 244 6.58 0.22 17.84
C HIS A 244 6.85 -0.60 16.56
N ALA A 245 7.60 -0.08 15.58
CA ALA A 245 7.84 -0.77 14.31
C ALA A 245 8.48 -2.16 14.50
N GLY A 246 9.51 -2.26 15.35
CA GLY A 246 10.16 -3.53 15.67
C GLY A 246 9.18 -4.54 16.26
N SER A 247 8.37 -4.13 17.23
CA SER A 247 7.37 -4.97 17.89
C SER A 247 6.30 -5.47 16.92
N LEU A 248 5.87 -4.63 15.97
CA LEU A 248 4.90 -5.01 14.93
C LEU A 248 5.45 -6.13 14.03
N PHE A 249 6.68 -6.00 13.53
CA PHE A 249 7.29 -7.04 12.71
C PHE A 249 7.62 -8.30 13.50
N HIS A 250 8.07 -8.19 14.75
CA HIS A 250 8.25 -9.34 15.64
C HIS A 250 6.93 -10.09 15.85
N ALA A 251 5.83 -9.37 16.10
CA ALA A 251 4.51 -9.98 16.25
C ALA A 251 4.05 -10.67 14.94
N ALA A 252 4.29 -10.05 13.78
CA ALA A 252 3.99 -10.65 12.49
C ALA A 252 4.80 -11.93 12.24
N ILE A 253 6.11 -11.93 12.53
CA ILE A 253 6.98 -13.10 12.40
C ILE A 253 6.54 -14.21 13.38
N ALA A 254 6.23 -13.87 14.63
CA ALA A 254 5.73 -14.81 15.63
C ALA A 254 4.40 -15.44 15.20
N ALA A 255 3.47 -14.62 14.69
CA ALA A 255 2.19 -15.10 14.16
C ALA A 255 2.37 -16.02 12.94
N THR A 256 3.31 -15.72 12.04
CA THR A 256 3.67 -16.60 10.92
C THR A 256 4.14 -17.97 11.42
N ARG A 257 5.03 -18.01 12.43
CA ARG A 257 5.48 -19.27 13.05
C ARG A 257 4.34 -20.02 13.72
N ALA A 258 3.43 -19.30 14.38
CA ALA A 258 2.24 -19.91 15.00
C ALA A 258 1.30 -20.57 13.97
N GLN A 259 1.31 -20.13 12.71
CA GLN A 259 0.64 -20.81 11.59
C GLN A 259 1.39 -22.06 11.11
N ARG A 260 2.41 -22.52 11.83
CA ARG A 260 3.26 -23.67 11.50
C ARG A 260 4.05 -23.49 10.20
N VAL A 261 4.42 -22.25 9.86
CA VAL A 261 5.29 -21.95 8.73
C VAL A 261 6.75 -22.10 9.18
N ASN A 262 7.48 -22.97 8.51
CA ASN A 262 8.92 -23.12 8.74
C ASN A 262 9.66 -22.06 7.91
N LEU A 263 10.10 -20.97 8.53
CA LEU A 263 10.79 -19.88 7.83
C LEU A 263 12.13 -20.29 7.20
N THR A 264 12.76 -21.40 7.63
CA THR A 264 14.02 -21.87 7.04
C THR A 264 13.83 -22.49 5.66
N THR A 265 12.60 -22.86 5.30
CA THR A 265 12.25 -23.44 3.99
C THR A 265 11.63 -22.42 3.04
N VAL A 266 11.39 -21.19 3.51
CA VAL A 266 10.84 -20.08 2.70
C VAL A 266 11.98 -19.22 2.19
N ARG A 267 12.02 -18.98 0.88
CA ARG A 267 13.11 -18.23 0.25
C ARG A 267 13.00 -16.73 0.41
N HIS A 268 11.79 -16.18 0.40
CA HIS A 268 11.56 -14.76 0.34
C HIS A 268 10.68 -14.26 1.49
N VAL A 269 10.94 -13.03 1.93
CA VAL A 269 10.00 -12.25 2.74
C VAL A 269 9.71 -10.93 2.04
N LEU A 270 8.43 -10.64 1.87
CA LEU A 270 7.93 -9.38 1.33
C LEU A 270 7.25 -8.60 2.47
N PRO A 271 7.97 -7.70 3.14
CA PRO A 271 7.40 -6.86 4.19
C PRO A 271 6.60 -5.69 3.59
N HIS A 272 5.75 -5.07 4.39
CA HIS A 272 5.22 -3.76 4.06
C HIS A 272 6.38 -2.80 3.72
N GLN A 273 6.24 -2.10 2.59
CA GLN A 273 7.28 -1.29 1.98
C GLN A 273 7.32 0.12 2.59
N ALA A 274 7.65 0.21 3.89
CA ALA A 274 7.70 1.48 4.61
C ALA A 274 8.82 2.41 4.11
N ASN A 275 9.96 1.84 3.72
CA ASN A 275 11.09 2.55 3.11
C ASN A 275 12.04 1.56 2.42
N GLY A 276 13.07 2.08 1.74
CA GLY A 276 14.06 1.29 1.02
C GLY A 276 15.15 0.64 1.90
N ARG A 277 14.96 0.53 3.23
CA ARG A 277 15.85 -0.12 4.20
C ARG A 277 15.19 -1.29 4.91
N MET A 278 14.11 -1.82 4.36
CA MET A 278 13.40 -2.93 4.98
C MET A 278 14.25 -4.18 5.15
N ASP A 279 15.21 -4.42 4.26
CA ASP A 279 16.22 -5.47 4.35
C ASP A 279 17.07 -5.34 5.61
N SER A 280 17.66 -4.18 5.83
CA SER A 280 18.50 -3.90 7.00
C SER A 280 17.72 -3.96 8.32
N LEU A 281 16.42 -3.60 8.28
CA LEU A 281 15.54 -3.64 9.45
C LEU A 281 15.17 -5.08 9.84
N LEU A 282 14.92 -5.95 8.87
CA LEU A 282 14.35 -7.29 9.10
C LEU A 282 15.39 -8.41 9.11
N ALA A 283 16.50 -8.28 8.38
CA ALA A 283 17.52 -9.33 8.31
C ALA A 283 17.97 -9.87 9.67
N PRO A 284 18.15 -9.06 10.74
CA PRO A 284 18.54 -9.57 12.05
C PRO A 284 17.51 -10.51 12.71
N HIS A 285 16.27 -10.51 12.24
CA HIS A 285 15.15 -11.25 12.84
C HIS A 285 14.68 -12.46 12.01
N LEU A 286 15.32 -12.67 10.87
CA LEU A 286 14.97 -13.70 9.90
C LEU A 286 16.13 -14.69 9.69
N PRO A 287 15.86 -15.93 9.21
CA PRO A 287 16.91 -16.82 8.78
C PRO A 287 17.82 -16.16 7.72
N PRO A 288 19.15 -16.35 7.80
CA PRO A 288 20.09 -15.74 6.83
C PRO A 288 19.87 -16.16 5.38
N SER A 289 19.17 -17.27 5.15
CA SER A 289 18.83 -17.78 3.82
C SER A 289 17.66 -17.03 3.18
N MET A 290 16.90 -16.24 3.95
CA MET A 290 15.74 -15.50 3.42
C MET A 290 16.17 -14.20 2.73
N ASN A 291 15.66 -14.00 1.53
CA ASN A 291 15.80 -12.73 0.81
C ASN A 291 14.70 -11.75 1.23
N VAL A 292 15.06 -10.61 1.77
CA VAL A 292 14.12 -9.52 2.10
C VAL A 292 13.91 -8.65 0.87
N ILE A 293 12.68 -8.60 0.38
CA ILE A 293 12.31 -7.86 -0.81
C ILE A 293 12.13 -6.37 -0.48
N VAL A 294 12.81 -5.50 -1.22
CA VAL A 294 12.68 -4.05 -1.13
C VAL A 294 12.21 -3.52 -2.48
N HIS A 295 11.13 -2.75 -2.46
CA HIS A 295 10.53 -2.11 -3.63
C HIS A 295 10.30 -0.61 -3.41
N ALA A 296 10.20 -0.17 -2.15
CA ALA A 296 9.97 1.22 -1.79
C ALA A 296 11.11 2.18 -2.22
N ASP A 297 12.29 1.67 -2.49
CA ASP A 297 13.42 2.48 -2.97
C ASP A 297 13.15 3.11 -4.35
N SER A 298 12.27 2.50 -5.14
CA SER A 298 11.92 2.90 -6.51
C SER A 298 10.52 3.51 -6.67
N VAL A 299 9.58 3.19 -5.76
CA VAL A 299 8.21 3.69 -5.84
C VAL A 299 7.77 4.51 -4.62
N GLY A 300 8.59 4.54 -3.56
CA GLY A 300 8.22 5.12 -2.27
C GLY A 300 7.30 4.20 -1.45
N ASN A 301 6.86 4.70 -0.29
CA ASN A 301 5.83 4.03 0.49
C ASN A 301 4.45 4.38 -0.09
N THR A 302 3.85 3.44 -0.78
CA THR A 302 2.54 3.58 -1.41
C THR A 302 1.39 3.08 -0.52
N GLY A 303 1.60 3.05 0.80
CA GLY A 303 0.56 2.75 1.80
C GLY A 303 -0.21 1.46 1.52
N SER A 304 -1.50 1.61 1.23
CA SER A 304 -2.43 0.51 0.92
C SER A 304 -2.02 -0.29 -0.33
N ALA A 305 -1.40 0.34 -1.32
CA ALA A 305 -0.98 -0.33 -2.56
C ALA A 305 0.32 -1.14 -2.40
N ALA A 306 1.13 -0.85 -1.38
CA ALA A 306 2.53 -1.24 -1.29
C ALA A 306 2.79 -2.76 -1.43
N ILE A 307 1.99 -3.59 -0.74
CA ILE A 307 2.13 -5.06 -0.81
C ILE A 307 1.73 -5.59 -2.19
N TRP A 308 0.65 -5.09 -2.75
CA TRP A 308 0.15 -5.57 -4.04
C TRP A 308 1.05 -5.17 -5.21
N LEU A 309 1.58 -3.93 -5.20
CA LEU A 309 2.58 -3.48 -6.17
C LEU A 309 3.84 -4.33 -6.13
N ALA A 310 4.40 -4.51 -4.93
CA ALA A 310 5.61 -5.31 -4.77
C ALA A 310 5.38 -6.80 -5.10
N LEU A 311 4.20 -7.34 -4.80
CA LEU A 311 3.86 -8.72 -5.14
C LEU A 311 3.73 -8.91 -6.66
N ASP A 312 3.08 -7.97 -7.37
CA ASP A 312 2.96 -8.01 -8.84
C ASP A 312 4.34 -7.96 -9.51
N GLU A 313 5.23 -7.06 -9.03
CA GLU A 313 6.59 -6.93 -9.52
C GLU A 313 7.41 -8.21 -9.29
N CYS A 314 7.34 -8.78 -8.09
CA CYS A 314 8.06 -10.00 -7.76
C CYS A 314 7.59 -11.21 -8.57
N ARG A 315 6.30 -11.33 -8.82
CA ARG A 315 5.74 -12.40 -9.65
C ARG A 315 6.26 -12.36 -11.08
N ARG A 316 6.44 -11.17 -11.62
CA ARG A 316 6.88 -10.99 -13.02
C ARG A 316 8.38 -11.15 -13.20
N HIS A 317 9.16 -10.79 -12.18
CA HIS A 317 10.59 -10.57 -12.36
C HIS A 317 11.51 -11.30 -11.37
N LEU A 318 10.98 -11.87 -10.28
CA LEU A 318 11.79 -12.45 -9.22
C LEU A 318 11.45 -13.91 -8.90
N PHE A 319 10.15 -14.23 -8.72
CA PHE A 319 9.77 -15.57 -8.28
C PHE A 319 9.87 -16.58 -9.43
N VAL A 320 10.36 -17.76 -9.11
CA VAL A 320 10.32 -18.91 -10.00
C VAL A 320 9.34 -19.96 -9.48
N PRO A 321 8.77 -20.83 -10.35
CA PRO A 321 7.83 -21.86 -9.94
C PRO A 321 8.34 -22.71 -8.78
N GLY A 322 7.49 -22.93 -7.79
CA GLY A 322 7.79 -23.65 -6.56
C GLY A 322 8.40 -22.82 -5.43
N GLU A 323 8.73 -21.55 -5.64
CA GLU A 323 9.20 -20.69 -4.57
C GLU A 323 8.03 -20.14 -3.71
N ALA A 324 8.34 -19.94 -2.43
CA ALA A 324 7.41 -19.34 -1.48
C ALA A 324 7.95 -18.02 -0.91
N ALA A 325 7.03 -17.12 -0.61
CA ALA A 325 7.28 -15.87 0.10
C ALA A 325 6.35 -15.73 1.31
N VAL A 326 6.90 -15.23 2.42
CA VAL A 326 6.09 -14.75 3.55
C VAL A 326 5.82 -13.27 3.36
N ILE A 327 4.55 -12.90 3.39
CA ILE A 327 4.11 -11.51 3.29
C ILE A 327 3.86 -10.98 4.71
N LEU A 328 4.51 -9.86 5.06
CA LEU A 328 4.45 -9.29 6.41
C LEU A 328 3.95 -7.85 6.37
N GLY A 329 2.79 -7.59 6.93
CA GLY A 329 2.22 -6.26 7.13
C GLY A 329 2.50 -5.70 8.51
N ALA A 330 2.77 -4.41 8.57
CA ALA A 330 2.87 -3.62 9.80
C ALA A 330 2.28 -2.24 9.56
N GLU A 331 1.48 -1.75 10.49
CA GLU A 331 0.77 -0.47 10.38
C GLU A 331 0.80 0.30 11.68
N SER A 332 1.17 1.59 11.63
CA SER A 332 1.25 2.46 12.80
C SER A 332 0.03 3.35 13.04
N THR A 333 -0.97 3.33 12.16
CA THR A 333 -2.22 4.09 12.38
C THR A 333 -3.07 3.47 13.50
N ASN A 334 -3.03 2.15 13.65
CA ASN A 334 -3.76 1.38 14.64
C ASN A 334 -2.94 0.25 15.28
N TYR A 335 -1.62 0.24 15.06
CA TYR A 335 -0.64 -0.75 15.53
C TYR A 335 -1.06 -2.19 15.25
N SER A 336 -1.50 -2.44 14.04
CA SER A 336 -1.86 -3.77 13.55
C SER A 336 -0.74 -4.40 12.73
N PHE A 337 -0.76 -5.72 12.70
CA PHE A 337 0.12 -6.56 11.91
C PHE A 337 -0.67 -7.68 11.26
N GLY A 338 -0.14 -8.27 10.22
CA GLY A 338 -0.78 -9.41 9.57
C GLY A 338 0.00 -9.88 8.36
N GLY A 339 -0.41 -10.98 7.79
CA GLY A 339 0.31 -11.54 6.65
C GLY A 339 -0.28 -12.86 6.17
N PHE A 340 0.41 -13.44 5.21
CA PHE A 340 0.08 -14.73 4.62
C PHE A 340 1.31 -15.37 3.98
N VAL A 341 1.20 -16.63 3.61
CA VAL A 341 2.16 -17.32 2.76
C VAL A 341 1.68 -17.29 1.32
N TYR A 342 2.57 -16.93 0.41
CA TYR A 342 2.40 -16.94 -1.02
C TYR A 342 3.30 -18.05 -1.59
N GLU A 343 2.75 -18.93 -2.41
CA GLU A 343 3.47 -19.97 -3.17
C GLU A 343 3.28 -19.71 -4.66
N HIS A 344 4.39 -19.55 -5.38
CA HIS A 344 4.37 -19.33 -6.83
C HIS A 344 4.24 -20.65 -7.57
N ALA A 345 3.26 -20.73 -8.51
CA ALA A 345 3.00 -21.96 -9.28
C ALA A 345 3.79 -22.01 -10.59
#